data_2f37b4b9239c393d43d374aa0caf5d9b
#
_entry.id   2f37b4b9239c393d43d374aa0caf5d9b
#
_cell.length_a   1.000
_cell.length_b   1.000
_cell.length_c   1.000
_cell.angle_alpha   90.00
_cell.angle_beta   90.00
_cell.angle_gamma   90.00
#
_symmetry.space_group_name_H-M   'P 1'
#
loop_
_entity.id
_entity.type
_entity.pdbx_description
1 polymer ?
#
loop_
_entity_poly.entity_id
_entity_poly.type
_entity_poly.pdbx_seq_one_letter_code
_entity_poly.pdbx_strand_id
1 'polypeptide(L)'
;MPKSNQIPEFLPVLSVGRHRSPKRGACFMEYASHLAGERWSDHPTCTHAAIAALARAVNDCTSDDARGRLVPLIPSVIGLHGPDERVRLIVSVRASAAALPVASESRQRAISVGLAHCEALLENRHDEMAEHLRSIIRGAFEQAPSAEKWARAFLASVGTTKARLDSWTVDKMVALSIIGMAEACISDADDRLFRLLSSTIDDCVRDAAVSALKRNRVQVRSYERV
;
A
#
# COMPACT_ATOMS: atom_id res chain seq x y z
N MET A 1 -8.06 12.09 -30.36
CA MET A 1 -9.31 11.33 -30.40
C MET A 1 -9.40 10.57 -29.09
N PRO A 2 -10.45 10.71 -28.27
CA PRO A 2 -10.61 9.90 -27.07
C PRO A 2 -10.78 8.44 -27.48
N LYS A 3 -9.96 7.54 -26.95
CA LYS A 3 -10.12 6.10 -27.14
C LYS A 3 -11.46 5.68 -26.54
N SER A 4 -12.29 5.02 -27.34
CA SER A 4 -13.57 4.46 -26.90
C SER A 4 -13.34 3.59 -25.67
N ASN A 5 -14.16 3.78 -24.65
CA ASN A 5 -14.18 3.02 -23.40
C ASN A 5 -14.77 1.62 -23.68
N GLN A 6 -14.08 0.81 -24.50
CA GLN A 6 -14.49 -0.56 -24.79
C GLN A 6 -14.04 -1.45 -23.64
N ILE A 7 -15.00 -2.09 -22.98
CA ILE A 7 -14.71 -3.18 -22.04
C ILE A 7 -13.93 -4.25 -22.82
N PRO A 8 -12.79 -4.71 -22.31
CA PRO A 8 -12.00 -5.74 -22.97
C PRO A 8 -12.84 -7.00 -23.22
N GLU A 9 -12.79 -7.56 -24.43
CA GLU A 9 -13.51 -8.80 -24.79
C GLU A 9 -13.08 -10.02 -23.96
N PHE A 10 -11.90 -9.94 -23.33
CA PHE A 10 -11.34 -11.04 -22.56
C PHE A 10 -10.80 -10.53 -21.20
N LEU A 11 -11.33 -11.11 -20.13
CA LEU A 11 -10.83 -10.84 -18.75
C LEU A 11 -9.81 -11.92 -18.38
N PRO A 12 -8.56 -11.53 -18.05
CA PRO A 12 -7.53 -12.49 -17.69
C PRO A 12 -7.80 -13.14 -16.33
N VAL A 13 -7.22 -14.31 -16.09
CA VAL A 13 -7.20 -14.95 -14.78
C VAL A 13 -6.00 -14.45 -13.99
N LEU A 14 -6.20 -14.09 -12.71
CA LEU A 14 -5.10 -13.69 -11.84
C LEU A 14 -4.15 -14.87 -11.60
N SER A 15 -2.85 -14.59 -11.73
CA SER A 15 -1.77 -15.55 -11.49
C SER A 15 -0.51 -14.85 -10.96
N VAL A 16 0.44 -15.63 -10.46
CA VAL A 16 1.69 -15.12 -9.87
C VAL A 16 2.61 -14.57 -10.95
N GLY A 17 3.26 -13.44 -10.64
CA GLY A 17 4.33 -12.89 -11.44
C GLY A 17 3.86 -12.15 -12.69
N ARG A 18 4.81 -11.88 -13.59
CA ARG A 18 4.60 -11.09 -14.80
C ARG A 18 4.24 -11.94 -16.01
N HIS A 19 3.29 -11.47 -16.81
CA HIS A 19 2.78 -12.15 -18.00
C HIS A 19 3.00 -11.34 -19.28
N ARG A 20 3.18 -12.06 -20.40
CA ARG A 20 3.40 -11.40 -21.70
C ARG A 20 2.10 -10.91 -22.35
N SER A 21 0.96 -11.47 -21.97
CA SER A 21 -0.35 -11.13 -22.56
C SER A 21 -1.49 -11.63 -21.67
N PRO A 22 -2.70 -11.05 -21.80
CA PRO A 22 -3.90 -11.45 -21.05
C PRO A 22 -4.26 -12.93 -21.18
N LYS A 23 -3.95 -13.55 -22.32
CA LYS A 23 -4.26 -14.98 -22.59
C LYS A 23 -3.44 -15.96 -21.76
N ARG A 24 -2.34 -15.50 -21.12
CA ARG A 24 -1.45 -16.32 -20.30
C ARG A 24 -1.63 -16.09 -18.80
N GLY A 25 -2.64 -15.33 -18.41
CA GLY A 25 -2.86 -14.86 -17.05
C GLY A 25 -2.48 -13.40 -16.90
N ALA A 26 -2.64 -12.87 -15.69
CA ALA A 26 -2.27 -11.52 -15.30
C ALA A 26 -1.86 -11.46 -13.84
N CYS A 27 -0.88 -10.65 -13.48
CA CYS A 27 -0.80 -10.16 -12.11
C CYS A 27 -1.86 -9.08 -11.89
N PHE A 28 -2.08 -8.70 -10.64
CA PHE A 28 -3.07 -7.67 -10.27
C PHE A 28 -2.91 -6.37 -11.10
N MET A 29 -1.67 -5.91 -11.30
CA MET A 29 -1.41 -4.65 -11.99
C MET A 29 -1.49 -4.75 -13.52
N GLU A 30 -1.15 -5.89 -14.10
CA GLU A 30 -1.38 -6.15 -15.52
C GLU A 30 -2.88 -6.16 -15.83
N TYR A 31 -3.69 -6.74 -14.93
CA TYR A 31 -5.14 -6.72 -15.06
C TYR A 31 -5.68 -5.28 -14.94
N ALA A 32 -5.19 -4.49 -13.96
CA ALA A 32 -5.56 -3.08 -13.82
C ALA A 32 -5.20 -2.27 -15.09
N SER A 33 -4.00 -2.46 -15.65
CA SER A 33 -3.59 -1.79 -16.90
C SER A 33 -4.51 -2.12 -18.06
N HIS A 34 -4.94 -3.39 -18.16
CA HIS A 34 -5.87 -3.86 -19.18
C HIS A 34 -7.25 -3.21 -19.05
N LEU A 35 -7.83 -3.19 -17.85
CA LEU A 35 -9.10 -2.52 -17.57
C LEU A 35 -9.04 -1.01 -17.79
N ALA A 36 -7.92 -0.38 -17.48
CA ALA A 36 -7.70 1.05 -17.71
C ALA A 36 -7.49 1.42 -19.18
N GLY A 37 -7.42 0.44 -20.10
CA GLY A 37 -7.11 0.68 -21.50
C GLY A 37 -5.68 1.16 -21.75
N GLU A 38 -4.78 0.92 -20.82
CA GLU A 38 -3.34 1.23 -20.94
C GLU A 38 -2.61 0.10 -21.68
N ARG A 39 -1.34 0.37 -22.00
CA ARG A 39 -0.43 -0.66 -22.48
C ARG A 39 -0.28 -1.74 -21.41
N TRP A 40 -0.34 -3.02 -21.79
CA TRP A 40 -0.12 -4.15 -20.90
C TRP A 40 1.18 -4.00 -20.10
N SER A 41 1.08 -3.88 -18.80
CA SER A 41 2.21 -3.63 -17.91
C SER A 41 1.88 -3.99 -16.46
N ASP A 42 2.84 -4.54 -15.75
CA ASP A 42 2.82 -4.72 -14.30
C ASP A 42 3.20 -3.42 -13.53
N HIS A 43 3.63 -2.39 -14.27
CA HIS A 43 3.92 -1.04 -13.76
C HIS A 43 3.12 0.00 -14.55
N PRO A 44 1.77 -0.04 -14.51
CA PRO A 44 0.95 0.92 -15.24
C PRO A 44 1.01 2.31 -14.61
N THR A 45 0.61 3.32 -15.40
CA THR A 45 0.50 4.70 -14.93
C THR A 45 -0.87 5.01 -14.33
N CYS A 46 -1.84 4.10 -14.42
CA CYS A 46 -3.21 4.28 -13.92
C CYS A 46 -3.34 4.29 -12.40
N THR A 47 -2.27 4.02 -11.65
CA THR A 47 -2.28 4.08 -10.18
C THR A 47 -0.93 4.55 -9.63
N HIS A 48 -0.93 4.95 -8.37
CA HIS A 48 0.30 5.34 -7.68
C HIS A 48 1.27 4.17 -7.51
N ALA A 49 2.58 4.40 -7.75
CA ALA A 49 3.60 3.35 -7.76
C ALA A 49 3.68 2.52 -6.46
N ALA A 50 3.49 3.15 -5.28
CA ALA A 50 3.50 2.45 -4.00
C ALA A 50 2.29 1.50 -3.85
N ILE A 51 1.10 1.88 -4.33
CA ILE A 51 -0.09 1.02 -4.36
C ILE A 51 0.15 -0.16 -5.31
N ALA A 52 0.73 0.11 -6.48
CA ALA A 52 1.07 -0.91 -7.44
C ALA A 52 2.09 -1.93 -6.88
N ALA A 53 3.10 -1.47 -6.13
CA ALA A 53 4.06 -2.35 -5.47
C ALA A 53 3.40 -3.26 -4.44
N LEU A 54 2.52 -2.70 -3.57
CA LEU A 54 1.75 -3.47 -2.60
C LEU A 54 0.86 -4.50 -3.29
N ALA A 55 0.10 -4.10 -4.30
CA ALA A 55 -0.84 -4.97 -5.00
C ALA A 55 -0.15 -6.15 -5.71
N ARG A 56 1.02 -5.92 -6.33
CA ARG A 56 1.84 -7.01 -6.91
C ARG A 56 2.33 -7.97 -5.83
N ALA A 57 2.91 -7.45 -4.74
CA ALA A 57 3.41 -8.29 -3.67
C ALA A 57 2.31 -9.14 -3.02
N VAL A 58 1.13 -8.55 -2.78
CA VAL A 58 -0.05 -9.28 -2.28
C VAL A 58 -0.49 -10.35 -3.27
N ASN A 59 -0.61 -10.00 -4.57
CA ASN A 59 -0.98 -10.96 -5.61
C ASN A 59 -0.04 -12.18 -5.63
N ASP A 60 1.27 -11.92 -5.53
CA ASP A 60 2.27 -12.97 -5.68
C ASP A 60 2.39 -13.87 -4.44
N CYS A 61 2.05 -13.35 -3.26
CA CYS A 61 2.08 -14.08 -2.00
C CYS A 61 0.72 -14.69 -1.58
N THR A 62 -0.38 -14.36 -2.26
CA THR A 62 -1.69 -14.98 -2.03
C THR A 62 -1.73 -16.36 -2.70
N SER A 63 -2.30 -17.36 -2.02
CA SER A 63 -2.44 -18.72 -2.57
C SER A 63 -3.30 -18.72 -3.85
N ASP A 64 -3.12 -19.75 -4.70
CA ASP A 64 -3.87 -19.87 -5.95
C ASP A 64 -5.38 -19.93 -5.71
N ASP A 65 -5.80 -20.62 -4.65
CA ASP A 65 -7.22 -20.76 -4.27
C ASP A 65 -7.84 -19.43 -3.82
N ALA A 66 -7.07 -18.58 -3.16
CA ALA A 66 -7.56 -17.31 -2.63
C ALA A 66 -7.37 -16.12 -3.57
N ARG A 67 -6.45 -16.21 -4.56
CA ARG A 67 -6.06 -15.08 -5.42
C ARG A 67 -7.24 -14.49 -6.19
N GLY A 68 -8.20 -15.31 -6.61
CA GLY A 68 -9.41 -14.83 -7.29
C GLY A 68 -10.21 -13.80 -6.48
N ARG A 69 -10.10 -13.83 -5.15
CA ARG A 69 -10.75 -12.86 -4.25
C ARG A 69 -10.22 -11.42 -4.42
N LEU A 70 -9.04 -11.24 -5.00
CA LEU A 70 -8.45 -9.92 -5.25
C LEU A 70 -9.09 -9.19 -6.44
N VAL A 71 -9.74 -9.92 -7.36
CA VAL A 71 -10.32 -9.35 -8.60
C VAL A 71 -11.25 -8.16 -8.34
N PRO A 72 -12.18 -8.20 -7.36
CA PRO A 72 -13.07 -7.07 -7.08
C PRO A 72 -12.35 -5.78 -6.64
N LEU A 73 -11.10 -5.86 -6.16
CA LEU A 73 -10.32 -4.70 -5.73
C LEU A 73 -9.64 -3.97 -6.91
N ILE A 74 -9.50 -4.63 -8.07
CA ILE A 74 -8.74 -4.08 -9.20
C ILE A 74 -9.31 -2.75 -9.72
N PRO A 75 -10.63 -2.59 -9.93
CA PRO A 75 -11.16 -1.32 -10.41
C PRO A 75 -10.88 -0.15 -9.47
N SER A 76 -10.79 -0.40 -8.16
CA SER A 76 -10.61 0.63 -7.14
C SER A 76 -9.20 1.25 -7.12
N VAL A 77 -8.22 0.62 -7.76
CA VAL A 77 -6.87 1.21 -7.87
C VAL A 77 -6.71 2.04 -9.14
N ILE A 78 -7.62 1.91 -10.11
CA ILE A 78 -7.54 2.66 -11.38
C ILE A 78 -7.90 4.13 -11.13
N GLY A 79 -6.99 5.03 -11.50
CA GLY A 79 -7.13 6.45 -11.22
C GLY A 79 -6.78 6.85 -9.78
N LEU A 80 -6.35 5.89 -8.94
CA LEU A 80 -6.02 6.17 -7.55
C LEU A 80 -4.62 6.78 -7.44
N HIS A 81 -4.61 8.10 -7.34
CA HIS A 81 -3.42 8.92 -7.16
C HIS A 81 -3.57 9.83 -5.95
N GLY A 82 -2.45 10.34 -5.47
CA GLY A 82 -2.41 11.28 -4.35
C GLY A 82 -1.02 11.91 -4.22
N PRO A 83 -0.83 12.82 -3.24
CA PRO A 83 0.50 13.33 -2.94
C PRO A 83 1.46 12.17 -2.63
N ASP A 84 2.56 12.10 -3.36
CA ASP A 84 3.50 10.98 -3.38
C ASP A 84 3.94 10.56 -1.96
N GLU A 85 4.35 11.52 -1.15
CA GLU A 85 4.77 11.28 0.24
C GLU A 85 3.62 10.71 1.12
N ARG A 86 2.39 11.17 0.89
CA ARG A 86 1.21 10.73 1.65
C ARG A 86 0.84 9.29 1.33
N VAL A 87 0.77 8.94 0.05
CA VAL A 87 0.45 7.57 -0.38
C VAL A 87 1.53 6.59 0.08
N ARG A 88 2.81 6.97 -0.05
CA ARG A 88 3.92 6.16 0.47
C ARG A 88 3.80 5.90 1.97
N LEU A 89 3.43 6.91 2.75
CA LEU A 89 3.26 6.78 4.19
C LEU A 89 2.10 5.84 4.55
N ILE A 90 0.94 5.98 3.90
CA ILE A 90 -0.23 5.09 4.09
C ILE A 90 0.17 3.64 3.79
N VAL A 91 0.77 3.38 2.63
CA VAL A 91 1.19 2.03 2.21
C VAL A 91 2.20 1.44 3.18
N SER A 92 3.21 2.20 3.58
CA SER A 92 4.26 1.72 4.49
C SER A 92 3.72 1.39 5.88
N VAL A 93 2.88 2.25 6.44
CA VAL A 93 2.27 2.03 7.76
C VAL A 93 1.36 0.79 7.72
N ARG A 94 0.47 0.70 6.73
CA ARG A 94 -0.46 -0.43 6.60
C ARG A 94 0.27 -1.75 6.43
N ALA A 95 1.24 -1.83 5.53
CA ALA A 95 2.01 -3.05 5.30
C ALA A 95 2.79 -3.48 6.55
N SER A 96 3.52 -2.55 7.17
CA SER A 96 4.34 -2.83 8.35
C SER A 96 3.49 -3.23 9.56
N ALA A 97 2.39 -2.50 9.82
CA ALA A 97 1.51 -2.79 10.96
C ALA A 97 0.80 -4.15 10.83
N ALA A 98 0.39 -4.53 9.62
CA ALA A 98 -0.25 -5.83 9.38
C ALA A 98 0.72 -7.01 9.59
N ALA A 99 1.99 -6.84 9.23
CA ALA A 99 2.99 -7.87 9.30
C ALA A 99 3.62 -8.02 10.70
N LEU A 100 3.77 -6.92 11.43
CA LEU A 100 4.52 -6.87 12.68
C LEU A 100 4.12 -7.96 13.70
N PRO A 101 2.84 -8.23 13.96
CA PRO A 101 2.44 -9.22 14.97
C PRO A 101 2.77 -10.67 14.62
N VAL A 102 2.93 -10.99 13.32
CA VAL A 102 3.03 -12.37 12.83
C VAL A 102 4.37 -12.73 12.19
N ALA A 103 5.17 -11.73 11.84
CA ALA A 103 6.47 -11.94 11.22
C ALA A 103 7.46 -12.59 12.20
N SER A 104 8.49 -13.25 11.67
CA SER A 104 9.60 -13.78 12.48
C SER A 104 10.32 -12.67 13.24
N GLU A 105 10.95 -12.99 14.38
CA GLU A 105 11.61 -11.99 15.26
C GLU A 105 12.60 -11.09 14.50
N SER A 106 13.40 -11.65 13.60
CA SER A 106 14.35 -10.87 12.81
C SER A 106 13.65 -9.86 11.89
N ARG A 107 12.53 -10.26 11.29
CA ARG A 107 11.71 -9.35 10.47
C ARG A 107 10.95 -8.34 11.32
N GLN A 108 10.43 -8.74 12.48
CA GLN A 108 9.79 -7.82 13.42
C GLN A 108 10.72 -6.66 13.78
N ARG A 109 12.01 -6.92 14.03
CA ARG A 109 12.99 -5.86 14.31
C ARG A 109 13.10 -4.87 13.15
N ALA A 110 13.27 -5.34 11.92
CA ALA A 110 13.38 -4.47 10.75
C ALA A 110 12.07 -3.72 10.45
N ILE A 111 10.92 -4.40 10.53
CA ILE A 111 9.58 -3.80 10.35
C ILE A 111 9.34 -2.72 11.41
N SER A 112 9.69 -2.97 12.67
CA SER A 112 9.53 -2.00 13.79
C SER A 112 10.34 -0.73 13.58
N VAL A 113 11.57 -0.83 13.06
CA VAL A 113 12.38 0.34 12.73
C VAL A 113 11.70 1.19 11.65
N GLY A 114 11.20 0.54 10.58
CA GLY A 114 10.46 1.23 9.53
C GLY A 114 9.18 1.89 10.05
N LEU A 115 8.44 1.20 10.93
CA LEU A 115 7.20 1.71 11.52
C LEU A 115 7.44 2.89 12.45
N ALA A 116 8.48 2.83 13.31
CA ALA A 116 8.88 3.94 14.16
C ALA A 116 9.35 5.16 13.34
N HIS A 117 10.00 4.91 12.19
CA HIS A 117 10.33 5.98 11.25
C HIS A 117 9.09 6.64 10.66
N CYS A 118 8.08 5.86 10.26
CA CYS A 118 6.79 6.40 9.81
C CYS A 118 6.10 7.22 10.92
N GLU A 119 6.17 6.78 12.18
CA GLU A 119 5.65 7.52 13.33
C GLU A 119 6.30 8.91 13.44
N ALA A 120 7.62 9.00 13.35
CA ALA A 120 8.34 10.27 13.38
C ALA A 120 7.94 11.22 12.22
N LEU A 121 7.67 10.68 11.01
CA LEU A 121 7.16 11.47 9.89
C LEU A 121 5.74 12.03 10.12
N LEU A 122 5.00 11.47 11.06
CA LEU A 122 3.66 11.92 11.44
C LEU A 122 3.67 12.98 12.54
N GLU A 123 4.76 13.21 13.28
CA GLU A 123 4.80 14.08 14.47
C GLU A 123 4.21 15.49 14.24
N ASN A 124 4.50 16.08 13.09
CA ASN A 124 4.03 17.43 12.76
C ASN A 124 2.80 17.44 11.82
N ARG A 125 2.06 16.34 11.72
CA ARG A 125 0.85 16.21 10.92
C ARG A 125 -0.35 16.02 11.83
N HIS A 126 -1.34 16.92 11.71
CA HIS A 126 -2.52 17.00 12.61
C HIS A 126 -3.84 16.82 11.87
N ASP A 127 -3.82 16.17 10.71
CA ASP A 127 -5.03 15.84 9.97
C ASP A 127 -5.58 14.46 10.37
N GLU A 128 -6.83 14.19 10.02
CA GLU A 128 -7.55 12.96 10.35
C GLU A 128 -6.81 11.68 9.91
N MET A 129 -6.21 11.70 8.70
CA MET A 129 -5.44 10.55 8.23
C MET A 129 -4.17 10.34 9.07
N ALA A 130 -3.50 11.41 9.50
CA ALA A 130 -2.33 11.27 10.35
C ALA A 130 -2.69 10.66 11.71
N GLU A 131 -3.81 11.05 12.32
CA GLU A 131 -4.32 10.46 13.57
C GLU A 131 -4.69 8.98 13.36
N HIS A 132 -5.34 8.67 12.25
CA HIS A 132 -5.68 7.29 11.90
C HIS A 132 -4.43 6.41 11.78
N LEU A 133 -3.39 6.88 11.07
CA LEU A 133 -2.14 6.15 10.91
C LEU A 133 -1.40 5.97 12.25
N ARG A 134 -1.38 6.99 13.15
CA ARG A 134 -0.83 6.83 14.49
C ARG A 134 -1.57 5.77 15.31
N SER A 135 -2.89 5.70 15.19
CA SER A 135 -3.69 4.68 15.85
C SER A 135 -3.30 3.27 15.37
N ILE A 136 -3.09 3.09 14.05
CA ILE A 136 -2.64 1.83 13.47
C ILE A 136 -1.25 1.45 13.99
N ILE A 137 -0.31 2.39 14.02
CA ILE A 137 1.07 2.17 14.52
C ILE A 137 1.02 1.72 15.98
N ARG A 138 0.26 2.43 16.81
CA ARG A 138 0.11 2.11 18.23
C ARG A 138 -0.43 0.70 18.42
N GLY A 139 -1.53 0.34 17.75
CA GLY A 139 -2.12 -0.99 17.85
C GLY A 139 -1.19 -2.11 17.38
N ALA A 140 -0.31 -1.84 16.40
CA ALA A 140 0.70 -2.79 15.96
C ALA A 140 1.81 -2.99 17.01
N PHE A 141 2.28 -1.92 17.63
CA PHE A 141 3.28 -1.98 18.71
C PHE A 141 2.74 -2.63 19.98
N GLU A 142 1.47 -2.39 20.34
CA GLU A 142 0.82 -3.07 21.46
C GLU A 142 0.82 -4.61 21.28
N GLN A 143 0.77 -5.11 20.04
CA GLN A 143 0.86 -6.54 19.74
C GLN A 143 2.29 -7.08 19.69
N ALA A 144 3.31 -6.22 19.59
CA ALA A 144 4.73 -6.60 19.50
C ALA A 144 5.64 -5.70 20.34
N PRO A 145 5.42 -5.62 21.67
CA PRO A 145 6.10 -4.64 22.54
C PRO A 145 7.62 -4.86 22.62
N SER A 146 8.08 -6.10 22.50
CA SER A 146 9.53 -6.40 22.49
C SER A 146 10.22 -5.86 21.24
N ALA A 147 9.54 -5.94 20.06
CA ALA A 147 10.06 -5.42 18.83
C ALA A 147 10.09 -3.88 18.83
N GLU A 148 9.06 -3.24 19.39
CA GLU A 148 9.05 -1.80 19.61
C GLU A 148 10.22 -1.35 20.48
N LYS A 149 10.38 -1.96 21.66
CA LYS A 149 11.47 -1.64 22.59
C LYS A 149 12.84 -1.75 21.91
N TRP A 150 13.06 -2.82 21.16
CA TRP A 150 14.29 -3.02 20.41
C TRP A 150 14.51 -1.93 19.35
N ALA A 151 13.48 -1.61 18.57
CA ALA A 151 13.58 -0.62 17.49
C ALA A 151 13.87 0.79 18.03
N ARG A 152 13.21 1.18 19.13
CA ARG A 152 13.48 2.49 19.78
C ARG A 152 14.89 2.58 20.35
N ALA A 153 15.39 1.51 20.99
CA ALA A 153 16.77 1.45 21.47
C ALA A 153 17.80 1.51 20.31
N PHE A 154 17.54 0.78 19.23
CA PHE A 154 18.37 0.82 18.02
C PHE A 154 18.43 2.22 17.42
N LEU A 155 17.28 2.87 17.19
CA LEU A 155 17.22 4.22 16.64
C LEU A 155 17.91 5.25 17.53
N ALA A 156 17.81 5.11 18.84
CA ALA A 156 18.54 5.96 19.78
C ALA A 156 20.06 5.77 19.67
N SER A 157 20.54 4.56 19.37
CA SER A 157 21.97 4.25 19.26
C SER A 157 22.60 4.73 17.94
N VAL A 158 21.85 4.72 16.84
CA VAL A 158 22.36 5.11 15.50
C VAL A 158 22.10 6.59 15.18
N GLY A 159 21.34 7.28 16.01
CA GLY A 159 20.88 8.64 15.78
C GLY A 159 19.75 8.71 14.73
N THR A 160 18.93 9.75 14.83
CA THR A 160 17.84 9.99 13.86
C THR A 160 18.43 10.52 12.56
N THR A 161 18.52 9.66 11.56
CA THR A 161 18.69 10.14 10.19
C THR A 161 17.36 10.76 9.74
N LYS A 162 17.43 11.92 9.05
CA LYS A 162 16.27 12.49 8.33
C LYS A 162 15.96 11.62 7.11
N ALA A 163 15.66 10.34 7.34
CA ALA A 163 15.35 9.41 6.27
C ALA A 163 14.01 9.83 5.65
N ARG A 164 13.96 9.84 4.33
CA ARG A 164 12.75 10.10 3.55
C ARG A 164 12.18 8.75 3.12
N LEU A 165 10.86 8.63 3.07
CA LEU A 165 10.21 7.50 2.42
C LEU A 165 10.31 7.66 0.90
N ASP A 166 11.47 7.36 0.33
CA ASP A 166 11.61 7.24 -1.11
C ASP A 166 10.98 5.94 -1.63
N SER A 167 10.87 5.79 -2.94
CA SER A 167 10.26 4.61 -3.56
C SER A 167 11.00 3.33 -3.19
N TRP A 168 12.33 3.36 -3.14
CA TRP A 168 13.12 2.18 -2.78
C TRP A 168 12.85 1.72 -1.34
N THR A 169 12.80 2.65 -0.39
CA THR A 169 12.48 2.36 1.01
C THR A 169 11.09 1.75 1.14
N VAL A 170 10.09 2.33 0.47
CA VAL A 170 8.71 1.81 0.47
C VAL A 170 8.65 0.40 -0.12
N ASP A 171 9.31 0.16 -1.26
CA ASP A 171 9.35 -1.17 -1.88
C ASP A 171 9.97 -2.21 -0.94
N LYS A 172 11.03 -1.86 -0.21
CA LYS A 172 11.64 -2.75 0.79
C LYS A 172 10.73 -3.00 1.98
N MET A 173 10.07 -1.98 2.50
CA MET A 173 9.11 -2.13 3.61
C MET A 173 7.93 -3.03 3.19
N VAL A 174 7.38 -2.82 2.01
CA VAL A 174 6.30 -3.65 1.45
C VAL A 174 6.77 -5.10 1.29
N ALA A 175 7.89 -5.33 0.61
CA ALA A 175 8.40 -6.68 0.37
C ALA A 175 8.67 -7.43 1.69
N LEU A 176 9.34 -6.79 2.65
CA LEU A 176 9.64 -7.39 3.95
C LEU A 176 8.36 -7.76 4.73
N SER A 177 7.36 -6.89 4.67
CA SER A 177 6.09 -7.08 5.36
C SER A 177 5.27 -8.21 4.72
N ILE A 178 5.10 -8.19 3.40
CA ILE A 178 4.31 -9.20 2.68
C ILE A 178 4.93 -10.59 2.80
N ILE A 179 6.25 -10.71 2.58
CA ILE A 179 6.97 -11.97 2.74
C ILE A 179 6.89 -12.43 4.20
N GLY A 180 7.00 -11.50 5.17
CA GLY A 180 6.88 -11.80 6.59
C GLY A 180 5.53 -12.43 6.97
N MET A 181 4.43 -11.98 6.35
CA MET A 181 3.10 -12.57 6.53
C MET A 181 2.96 -13.91 5.79
N ALA A 182 3.44 -14.01 4.57
CA ALA A 182 3.32 -15.22 3.77
C ALA A 182 4.11 -16.41 4.37
N GLU A 183 5.25 -16.13 5.01
CA GLU A 183 6.09 -17.13 5.65
C GLU A 183 5.75 -17.39 7.13
N ALA A 184 4.74 -16.72 7.68
CA ALA A 184 4.42 -16.77 9.11
C ALA A 184 3.80 -18.11 9.59
N CYS A 185 3.57 -19.09 8.71
CA CYS A 185 2.95 -20.38 9.02
C CYS A 185 1.63 -20.25 9.81
N ILE A 186 0.82 -19.24 9.49
CA ILE A 186 -0.49 -18.99 10.06
C ILE A 186 -1.60 -19.40 9.09
N SER A 187 -2.74 -19.84 9.60
CA SER A 187 -3.85 -20.33 8.76
C SER A 187 -4.62 -19.21 8.05
N ASP A 188 -4.49 -17.95 8.49
CA ASP A 188 -5.22 -16.79 7.98
C ASP A 188 -4.35 -15.85 7.12
N ALA A 189 -3.23 -16.34 6.57
CA ALA A 189 -2.30 -15.51 5.78
C ALA A 189 -2.99 -14.82 4.59
N ASP A 190 -3.76 -15.57 3.80
CA ASP A 190 -4.50 -15.02 2.65
C ASP A 190 -5.53 -13.96 3.07
N ASP A 191 -6.22 -14.17 4.18
CA ASP A 191 -7.19 -13.20 4.71
C ASP A 191 -6.50 -11.92 5.20
N ARG A 192 -5.31 -12.03 5.76
CA ARG A 192 -4.51 -10.86 6.17
C ARG A 192 -4.04 -10.08 4.95
N LEU A 193 -3.53 -10.76 3.94
CA LEU A 193 -3.10 -10.16 2.68
C LEU A 193 -4.26 -9.43 1.98
N PHE A 194 -5.43 -10.07 1.89
CA PHE A 194 -6.63 -9.46 1.33
C PHE A 194 -7.04 -8.21 2.11
N ARG A 195 -7.16 -8.33 3.45
CA ARG A 195 -7.55 -7.20 4.32
C ARG A 195 -6.54 -6.05 4.26
N LEU A 196 -5.25 -6.36 4.20
CA LEU A 196 -4.21 -5.34 4.03
C LEU A 196 -4.41 -4.55 2.74
N LEU A 197 -4.55 -5.22 1.60
CA LEU A 197 -4.72 -4.55 0.31
C LEU A 197 -6.01 -3.73 0.28
N SER A 198 -7.14 -4.32 0.68
CA SER A 198 -8.44 -3.64 0.72
C SER A 198 -8.40 -2.40 1.61
N SER A 199 -7.96 -2.53 2.86
CA SER A 199 -7.91 -1.40 3.79
C SER A 199 -6.91 -0.30 3.38
N THR A 200 -5.82 -0.66 2.69
CA THR A 200 -4.89 0.32 2.14
C THR A 200 -5.52 1.12 1.00
N ILE A 201 -6.24 0.43 0.11
CA ILE A 201 -7.01 1.09 -0.97
C ILE A 201 -8.04 2.04 -0.38
N ASP A 202 -8.81 1.59 0.61
CA ASP A 202 -9.85 2.40 1.27
C ASP A 202 -9.27 3.67 1.91
N ASP A 203 -8.12 3.58 2.57
CA ASP A 203 -7.44 4.74 3.14
C ASP A 203 -6.95 5.71 2.06
N CYS A 204 -6.37 5.20 0.98
CA CYS A 204 -5.92 6.04 -0.13
C CYS A 204 -7.09 6.73 -0.84
N VAL A 205 -8.23 6.06 -1.03
CA VAL A 205 -9.45 6.64 -1.58
C VAL A 205 -9.99 7.74 -0.67
N ARG A 206 -10.05 7.50 0.64
CA ARG A 206 -10.50 8.48 1.63
C ARG A 206 -9.61 9.71 1.63
N ASP A 207 -8.30 9.56 1.66
CA ASP A 207 -7.34 10.66 1.64
C ASP A 207 -7.41 11.47 0.34
N ALA A 208 -7.56 10.80 -0.80
CA ALA A 208 -7.72 11.45 -2.10
C ALA A 208 -9.01 12.29 -2.17
N ALA A 209 -10.13 11.77 -1.64
CA ALA A 209 -11.40 12.50 -1.58
C ALA A 209 -11.30 13.77 -0.71
N VAL A 210 -10.71 13.68 0.50
CA VAL A 210 -10.48 14.83 1.38
C VAL A 210 -9.57 15.86 0.71
N SER A 211 -8.52 15.42 0.03
CA SER A 211 -7.59 16.28 -0.70
C SER A 211 -8.27 17.01 -1.87
N ALA A 212 -9.18 16.35 -2.58
CA ALA A 212 -9.97 16.96 -3.66
C ALA A 212 -10.93 18.05 -3.12
N LEU A 213 -11.63 17.77 -2.03
CA LEU A 213 -12.52 18.73 -1.38
C LEU A 213 -11.78 19.99 -0.90
N LYS A 214 -10.58 19.84 -0.33
CA LYS A 214 -9.75 20.97 0.10
C LYS A 214 -9.32 21.84 -1.11
N ARG A 215 -8.90 21.23 -2.22
CA ARG A 215 -8.52 21.95 -3.45
C ARG A 215 -9.71 22.77 -3.99
N ASN A 216 -10.90 22.17 -4.09
CA ASN A 216 -12.09 22.86 -4.58
C ASN A 216 -12.48 24.05 -3.69
N ARG A 217 -12.39 23.93 -2.36
CA ARG A 217 -12.67 25.03 -1.43
C ARG A 217 -11.71 26.21 -1.58
N VAL A 218 -10.43 25.93 -1.84
CA VAL A 218 -9.42 27.00 -2.07
C VAL A 218 -9.72 27.72 -3.38
N GLN A 219 -10.09 26.97 -4.42
CA GLN A 219 -10.40 27.55 -5.74
C GLN A 219 -11.65 28.44 -5.71
N VAL A 220 -12.72 28.04 -5.03
CA VAL A 220 -13.94 28.86 -4.85
C VAL A 220 -13.62 30.17 -4.13
N ARG A 221 -12.86 30.10 -3.03
CA ARG A 221 -12.46 31.31 -2.27
C ARG A 221 -11.58 32.29 -3.07
N SER A 222 -10.84 31.81 -4.07
CA SER A 222 -10.07 32.71 -4.95
C SER A 222 -10.95 33.46 -5.93
N TYR A 223 -12.08 32.91 -6.37
CA TYR A 223 -13.07 33.59 -7.24
C TYR A 223 -13.92 34.61 -6.49
N GLU A 224 -14.18 34.40 -5.19
CA GLU A 224 -14.97 35.33 -4.38
C GLU A 224 -14.20 36.63 -3.96
N ARG A 225 -12.90 36.70 -4.22
CA ARG A 225 -12.02 37.81 -3.88
C ARG A 225 -11.69 38.72 -5.07
N VAL A 226 -12.25 38.46 -6.25
CA VAL A 226 -12.14 39.29 -7.47
C VAL A 226 -13.43 40.01 -7.71
#